data_63a83cab919c0ddd68d856ae40cb4f24
#
_entry.id   63a83cab919c0ddd68d856ae40cb4f24
#
_cell.length_a   1.000
_cell.length_b   1.000
_cell.length_c   1.000
_cell.angle_alpha   90.00
_cell.angle_beta   90.00
_cell.angle_gamma   90.00
#
_symmetry.space_group_name_H-M   'P 1'
#
loop_
_entity.id
_entity.type
_entity.pdbx_description
1 polymer ?
#
loop_
_entity_poly.entity_id
_entity_poly.type
_entity_poly.pdbx_seq_one_letter_code
_entity_poly.pdbx_strand_id
1 'polypeptide(L)'
;LESEKAIRHLLSSQLITVDVLRVNENISCNTCGIGFAAQVAKIFGHDGKRGFLTYLKLGLTGFSSYESFSVEIEGIKYDNLLTVEIANSSQMGNNAIISPFSSITDGIAEIVMLKKPKWWQVPKIIFQIFSKTLPNSPHVTFLNYSDQKIIVNRIIEHHIDGEYIDELRELNFKILSNQLKLKV
;
A
#
# COMPACT_ATOMS: atom_id res chain seq x y z
N LEU A 1 5.11 -11.00 23.51
CA LEU A 1 3.97 -11.91 23.68
C LEU A 1 4.48 -13.11 24.49
N GLU A 2 3.82 -13.41 25.61
CA GLU A 2 4.12 -14.61 26.37
C GLU A 2 3.75 -15.84 25.52
N SER A 3 4.69 -16.73 25.31
CA SER A 3 4.55 -17.91 24.42
C SER A 3 3.30 -18.73 24.73
N GLU A 4 2.96 -18.84 26.02
CA GLU A 4 1.77 -19.59 26.48
C GLU A 4 0.46 -18.92 26.02
N LYS A 5 0.35 -17.58 26.09
CA LYS A 5 -0.82 -16.85 25.60
C LYS A 5 -0.98 -16.98 24.09
N ALA A 6 0.14 -16.96 23.37
CA ALA A 6 0.12 -17.14 21.91
C ALA A 6 -0.39 -18.54 21.52
N ILE A 7 0.07 -19.59 22.23
CA ILE A 7 -0.37 -20.97 22.01
C ILE A 7 -1.86 -21.13 22.35
N ARG A 8 -2.31 -20.59 23.50
CA ARG A 8 -3.73 -20.63 23.86
C ARG A 8 -4.59 -19.92 22.83
N HIS A 9 -4.15 -18.74 22.36
CA HIS A 9 -4.86 -18.01 21.30
C HIS A 9 -4.95 -18.85 20.01
N LEU A 10 -3.85 -19.44 19.55
CA LEU A 10 -3.85 -20.32 18.38
C LEU A 10 -4.80 -21.53 18.50
N LEU A 11 -4.94 -22.10 19.70
CA LEU A 11 -5.82 -23.25 19.94
C LEU A 11 -7.31 -22.84 19.98
N SER A 12 -7.62 -21.66 20.48
CA SER A 12 -8.99 -21.14 20.61
C SER A 12 -9.48 -20.32 19.43
N SER A 13 -8.58 -19.94 18.51
CA SER A 13 -8.89 -19.07 17.36
C SER A 13 -9.75 -19.77 16.33
N GLN A 14 -10.61 -18.99 15.69
CA GLN A 14 -11.39 -19.43 14.53
C GLN A 14 -10.54 -19.37 13.27
N LEU A 15 -10.86 -20.22 12.31
CA LEU A 15 -10.25 -20.22 10.99
C LEU A 15 -11.10 -19.37 10.06
N ILE A 16 -10.51 -18.32 9.49
CA ILE A 16 -11.13 -17.54 8.43
C ILE A 16 -10.37 -17.73 7.12
N THR A 17 -11.05 -17.61 6.01
CA THR A 17 -10.42 -17.51 4.68
C THR A 17 -10.35 -16.07 4.28
N VAL A 18 -9.21 -15.68 3.71
CA VAL A 18 -8.97 -14.30 3.28
C VAL A 18 -8.52 -14.27 1.82
N ASP A 19 -8.74 -13.13 1.22
CA ASP A 19 -8.35 -12.83 -0.14
C ASP A 19 -6.85 -12.47 -0.21
N VAL A 20 -6.26 -12.65 -1.39
CA VAL A 20 -4.91 -12.18 -1.69
C VAL A 20 -4.91 -11.45 -3.04
N LEU A 21 -3.96 -10.56 -3.24
CA LEU A 21 -3.72 -9.90 -4.51
C LEU A 21 -2.72 -10.72 -5.34
N ARG A 22 -3.09 -11.09 -6.55
CA ARG A 22 -2.10 -11.42 -7.58
C ARG A 22 -1.68 -10.12 -8.25
N VAL A 23 -0.39 -9.83 -8.27
CA VAL A 23 0.20 -8.61 -8.80
C VAL A 23 1.26 -9.00 -9.81
N ASN A 24 0.97 -8.86 -11.11
CA ASN A 24 1.75 -9.46 -12.18
C ASN A 24 1.98 -10.96 -11.88
N GLU A 25 3.24 -11.41 -11.72
CA GLU A 25 3.60 -12.80 -11.40
C GLU A 25 3.72 -13.09 -9.89
N ASN A 26 3.45 -12.10 -9.03
CA ASN A 26 3.65 -12.18 -7.58
C ASN A 26 2.33 -12.23 -6.82
N ILE A 27 2.41 -12.59 -5.53
CA ILE A 27 1.28 -12.55 -4.59
C ILE A 27 1.58 -11.53 -3.49
N SER A 28 0.60 -10.70 -3.19
CA SER A 28 0.57 -9.79 -2.04
C SER A 28 -0.56 -10.19 -1.10
N CYS A 29 -0.29 -10.22 0.19
CA CYS A 29 -1.31 -10.50 1.20
C CYS A 29 -1.92 -9.22 1.77
N ASN A 30 -1.20 -8.12 1.68
CA ASN A 30 -1.55 -6.87 2.34
C ASN A 30 -1.74 -5.72 1.34
N THR A 31 -0.65 -5.13 0.87
CA THR A 31 -0.67 -4.01 -0.07
C THR A 31 0.45 -4.15 -1.08
N CYS A 32 0.21 -3.70 -2.28
CA CYS A 32 1.28 -3.47 -3.25
C CYS A 32 1.14 -2.07 -3.82
N GLY A 33 2.22 -1.52 -4.35
CA GLY A 33 2.15 -0.16 -4.87
C GLY A 33 3.35 0.28 -5.68
N ILE A 34 3.21 1.45 -6.27
CA ILE A 34 4.21 2.08 -7.12
C ILE A 34 4.49 3.50 -6.67
N GLY A 35 5.68 3.96 -6.97
CA GLY A 35 6.06 5.34 -6.73
C GLY A 35 6.82 5.55 -5.43
N PHE A 36 6.57 6.65 -4.75
CA PHE A 36 7.38 7.10 -3.62
C PHE A 36 7.46 6.08 -2.47
N ALA A 37 6.38 5.39 -2.15
CA ALA A 37 6.40 4.35 -1.11
C ALA A 37 7.34 3.20 -1.48
N ALA A 38 7.34 2.79 -2.75
CA ALA A 38 8.25 1.76 -3.27
C ALA A 38 9.71 2.24 -3.28
N GLN A 39 9.97 3.52 -3.62
CA GLN A 39 11.30 4.10 -3.52
C GLN A 39 11.80 4.09 -2.07
N VAL A 40 10.96 4.44 -1.11
CA VAL A 40 11.31 4.37 0.32
C VAL A 40 11.62 2.93 0.72
N ALA A 41 10.82 1.95 0.29
CA ALA A 41 11.08 0.53 0.53
C ALA A 41 12.43 0.08 -0.05
N LYS A 42 12.78 0.53 -1.27
CA LYS A 42 14.06 0.27 -1.93
C LYS A 42 15.25 0.77 -1.09
N ILE A 43 15.19 2.01 -0.63
CA ILE A 43 16.25 2.62 0.19
C ILE A 43 16.36 1.91 1.55
N PHE A 44 15.20 1.59 2.15
CA PHE A 44 15.13 0.96 3.47
C PHE A 44 15.67 -0.47 3.48
N GLY A 45 15.45 -1.24 2.39
CA GLY A 45 15.92 -2.61 2.26
C GLY A 45 17.47 -2.73 2.24
N HIS A 46 18.16 -1.68 1.80
CA HIS A 46 19.63 -1.66 1.74
C HIS A 46 20.31 -1.35 3.09
N ASP A 47 19.69 -0.54 3.96
CA ASP A 47 20.36 -0.01 5.16
C ASP A 47 20.24 -0.90 6.42
N GLY A 48 19.44 -1.97 6.38
CA GLY A 48 19.30 -2.93 7.50
C GLY A 48 18.75 -2.35 8.82
N LYS A 49 18.50 -1.06 8.88
CA LYS A 49 17.95 -0.37 10.07
C LYS A 49 16.43 -0.35 9.98
N ARG A 50 15.78 -1.33 10.59
CA ARG A 50 14.32 -1.42 10.66
C ARG A 50 13.76 -0.47 11.73
N GLY A 51 12.70 0.27 11.39
CA GLY A 51 11.96 1.12 12.34
C GLY A 51 11.16 2.22 11.66
N PHE A 52 9.97 2.46 12.18
CA PHE A 52 9.02 3.46 11.64
C PHE A 52 9.64 4.87 11.54
N LEU A 53 10.40 5.30 12.54
CA LEU A 53 11.04 6.63 12.53
C LEU A 53 12.07 6.77 11.39
N THR A 54 12.78 5.69 11.07
CA THR A 54 13.74 5.68 9.93
C THR A 54 12.99 5.80 8.62
N TYR A 55 11.91 5.04 8.46
CA TYR A 55 11.02 5.11 7.29
C TYR A 55 10.45 6.52 7.09
N LEU A 56 9.94 7.13 8.16
CA LEU A 56 9.40 8.49 8.13
C LEU A 56 10.47 9.53 7.78
N LYS A 57 11.68 9.42 8.35
CA LYS A 57 12.81 10.31 8.05
C LYS A 57 13.24 10.21 6.58
N LEU A 58 13.40 9.00 6.06
CA LEU A 58 13.73 8.78 4.64
C LEU A 58 12.64 9.32 3.72
N GLY A 59 11.38 9.09 4.07
CA GLY A 59 10.25 9.67 3.36
C GLY A 59 10.31 11.21 3.32
N LEU A 60 10.57 11.86 4.44
CA LEU A 60 10.67 13.31 4.49
C LEU A 60 11.87 13.87 3.71
N THR A 61 13.02 13.21 3.74
CA THR A 61 14.22 13.69 3.02
C THR A 61 14.13 13.47 1.51
N GLY A 62 13.57 12.36 1.06
CA GLY A 62 13.39 12.05 -0.37
C GLY A 62 12.20 12.74 -1.04
N PHE A 63 11.25 13.23 -0.25
CA PHE A 63 9.98 13.76 -0.76
C PHE A 63 10.15 14.95 -1.72
N SER A 64 11.04 15.88 -1.41
CA SER A 64 11.20 17.11 -2.21
C SER A 64 11.73 16.84 -3.61
N SER A 65 12.67 15.90 -3.74
CA SER A 65 13.33 15.53 -4.99
C SER A 65 12.56 14.50 -5.81
N TYR A 66 11.59 13.80 -5.21
CA TYR A 66 10.81 12.79 -5.93
C TYR A 66 9.92 13.43 -6.99
N GLU A 67 10.07 13.01 -8.25
CA GLU A 67 9.24 13.50 -9.35
C GLU A 67 7.86 12.83 -9.34
N SER A 68 6.80 13.62 -9.46
CA SER A 68 5.45 13.09 -9.61
C SER A 68 5.31 12.36 -10.96
N PHE A 69 4.34 11.46 -11.01
CA PHE A 69 4.05 10.66 -12.19
C PHE A 69 2.54 10.65 -12.49
N SER A 70 2.18 10.02 -13.60
CA SER A 70 0.79 9.84 -14.00
C SER A 70 0.51 8.36 -14.24
N VAL A 71 -0.72 7.96 -13.97
CA VAL A 71 -1.23 6.64 -14.36
C VAL A 71 -2.47 6.77 -15.23
N GLU A 72 -2.72 5.74 -16.02
CA GLU A 72 -3.95 5.57 -16.78
C GLU A 72 -4.64 4.29 -16.31
N ILE A 73 -5.92 4.42 -15.98
CA ILE A 73 -6.81 3.33 -15.56
C ILE A 73 -8.09 3.46 -16.38
N GLU A 74 -8.45 2.44 -17.16
CA GLU A 74 -9.63 2.44 -18.04
C GLU A 74 -9.70 3.65 -19.00
N GLY A 75 -8.55 4.12 -19.50
CA GLY A 75 -8.47 5.28 -20.38
C GLY A 75 -8.58 6.63 -19.64
N ILE A 76 -8.78 6.63 -18.33
CA ILE A 76 -8.81 7.83 -17.49
C ILE A 76 -7.42 8.11 -16.95
N LYS A 77 -6.92 9.31 -17.18
CA LYS A 77 -5.60 9.75 -16.72
C LYS A 77 -5.67 10.42 -15.35
N TYR A 78 -4.79 10.00 -14.44
CA TYR A 78 -4.59 10.59 -13.12
C TYR A 78 -3.18 11.16 -13.04
N ASP A 79 -3.07 12.46 -12.88
CA ASP A 79 -1.81 13.21 -12.92
C ASP A 79 -1.32 13.63 -11.54
N ASN A 80 -0.03 14.01 -11.48
CA ASN A 80 0.65 14.57 -10.30
C ASN A 80 0.62 13.63 -9.09
N LEU A 81 0.83 12.34 -9.32
CA LEU A 81 0.82 11.35 -8.26
C LEU A 81 2.17 11.24 -7.56
N LEU A 82 2.15 11.03 -6.26
CA LEU A 82 3.29 10.70 -5.41
C LEU A 82 3.43 9.19 -5.25
N THR A 83 2.32 8.51 -4.99
CA THR A 83 2.24 7.05 -4.84
C THR A 83 0.85 6.56 -5.25
N VAL A 84 0.80 5.31 -5.70
CA VAL A 84 -0.43 4.55 -5.93
C VAL A 84 -0.29 3.24 -5.17
N GLU A 85 -1.23 2.96 -4.28
CA GLU A 85 -1.30 1.73 -3.49
C GLU A 85 -2.54 0.93 -3.87
N ILE A 86 -2.39 -0.35 -4.00
CA ILE A 86 -3.48 -1.32 -4.14
C ILE A 86 -3.59 -2.05 -2.81
N ALA A 87 -4.68 -1.81 -2.09
CA ALA A 87 -4.89 -2.27 -0.73
C ALA A 87 -5.90 -3.42 -0.68
N ASN A 88 -5.45 -4.58 -0.21
CA ASN A 88 -6.30 -5.70 0.20
C ASN A 88 -6.70 -5.56 1.68
N SER A 89 -5.90 -4.85 2.47
CA SER A 89 -6.17 -4.57 3.87
C SER A 89 -6.04 -3.08 4.20
N SER A 90 -6.57 -2.67 5.34
CA SER A 90 -6.67 -1.25 5.70
C SER A 90 -5.34 -0.57 6.01
N GLN A 91 -4.29 -1.31 6.40
CA GLN A 91 -3.03 -0.71 6.85
C GLN A 91 -1.81 -1.24 6.11
N MET A 92 -0.86 -0.36 5.83
CA MET A 92 0.46 -0.73 5.30
C MET A 92 1.38 -1.36 6.36
N GLY A 93 1.07 -1.21 7.64
CA GLY A 93 1.88 -1.62 8.78
C GLY A 93 1.99 -0.51 9.83
N ASN A 94 2.38 -0.87 11.05
CA ASN A 94 2.62 0.04 12.17
C ASN A 94 1.50 1.09 12.40
N ASN A 95 0.24 0.69 12.25
CA ASN A 95 -0.97 1.53 12.35
C ASN A 95 -1.07 2.65 11.29
N ALA A 96 -0.30 2.59 10.21
CA ALA A 96 -0.46 3.49 9.08
C ALA A 96 -1.66 3.03 8.23
N ILE A 97 -2.82 3.64 8.44
CA ILE A 97 -4.08 3.29 7.78
C ILE A 97 -4.20 4.10 6.49
N ILE A 98 -4.04 3.43 5.36
CA ILE A 98 -4.14 4.06 4.04
C ILE A 98 -5.50 3.86 3.39
N SER A 99 -6.16 2.74 3.67
CA SER A 99 -7.49 2.41 3.15
C SER A 99 -8.41 1.91 4.26
N PRO A 100 -9.07 2.82 5.02
CA PRO A 100 -9.91 2.45 6.16
C PRO A 100 -11.09 1.55 5.82
N PHE A 101 -11.44 1.46 4.55
CA PHE A 101 -12.60 0.70 4.05
C PHE A 101 -12.25 -0.70 3.55
N SER A 102 -10.96 -0.99 3.33
CA SER A 102 -10.51 -2.29 2.81
C SER A 102 -10.84 -3.43 3.77
N SER A 103 -11.31 -4.53 3.20
CA SER A 103 -11.61 -5.77 3.89
C SER A 103 -10.94 -6.94 3.19
N ILE A 104 -10.29 -7.80 3.96
CA ILE A 104 -9.56 -8.96 3.44
C ILE A 104 -10.47 -10.12 3.00
N THR A 105 -11.79 -9.92 2.95
CA THR A 105 -12.77 -10.99 2.68
C THR A 105 -13.90 -10.59 1.74
N ASP A 106 -13.83 -9.41 1.09
CA ASP A 106 -14.93 -8.87 0.29
C ASP A 106 -14.72 -8.99 -1.23
N GLY A 107 -13.57 -9.50 -1.66
CA GLY A 107 -13.23 -9.68 -3.08
C GLY A 107 -12.92 -8.37 -3.80
N ILE A 108 -12.61 -7.29 -3.07
CA ILE A 108 -12.35 -5.95 -3.60
C ILE A 108 -10.97 -5.47 -3.14
N ALA A 109 -10.23 -4.81 -4.04
CA ALA A 109 -9.04 -4.05 -3.70
C ALA A 109 -9.30 -2.56 -3.90
N GLU A 110 -8.87 -1.73 -2.97
CA GLU A 110 -8.89 -0.29 -3.12
C GLU A 110 -7.61 0.21 -3.77
N ILE A 111 -7.73 0.93 -4.88
CA ILE A 111 -6.63 1.74 -5.43
C ILE A 111 -6.65 3.09 -4.71
N VAL A 112 -5.60 3.35 -3.94
CA VAL A 112 -5.42 4.60 -3.19
C VAL A 112 -4.36 5.43 -3.90
N MET A 113 -4.77 6.50 -4.55
CA MET A 113 -3.88 7.41 -5.29
C MET A 113 -3.65 8.68 -4.48
N LEU A 114 -2.42 8.91 -4.05
CA LEU A 114 -2.03 10.15 -3.37
C LEU A 114 -1.34 11.09 -4.35
N LYS A 115 -1.94 12.25 -4.60
CA LYS A 115 -1.31 13.35 -5.35
C LYS A 115 -0.12 13.91 -4.55
N LYS A 116 0.94 14.34 -5.25
CA LYS A 116 2.09 14.96 -4.61
C LYS A 116 1.67 16.27 -3.91
N PRO A 117 1.67 16.31 -2.56
CA PRO A 117 1.30 17.51 -1.83
C PRO A 117 2.46 18.50 -1.82
N LYS A 118 2.19 19.74 -1.45
CA LYS A 118 3.23 20.70 -1.09
C LYS A 118 3.85 20.30 0.27
N TRP A 119 5.13 20.63 0.48
CA TRP A 119 5.87 20.17 1.66
C TRP A 119 5.19 20.51 3.02
N TRP A 120 4.50 21.66 3.11
CA TRP A 120 3.77 22.06 4.33
C TRP A 120 2.46 21.31 4.56
N GLN A 121 1.97 20.55 3.57
CA GLN A 121 0.78 19.71 3.69
C GLN A 121 1.11 18.31 4.17
N VAL A 122 2.36 17.90 4.07
CA VAL A 122 2.84 16.55 4.45
C VAL A 122 2.50 16.20 5.89
N PRO A 123 2.72 17.09 6.92
CA PRO A 123 2.34 16.75 8.29
C PRO A 123 0.86 16.45 8.47
N LYS A 124 -0.02 17.17 7.76
CA LYS A 124 -1.46 16.91 7.79
C LYS A 124 -1.80 15.54 7.20
N ILE A 125 -1.18 15.16 6.08
CA ILE A 125 -1.40 13.85 5.45
C ILE A 125 -0.92 12.72 6.36
N ILE A 126 0.25 12.87 6.97
CA ILE A 126 0.77 11.92 7.96
C ILE A 126 -0.25 11.77 9.12
N PHE A 127 -0.73 12.88 9.68
CA PHE A 127 -1.75 12.84 10.72
C PHE A 127 -3.01 12.11 10.24
N GLN A 128 -3.49 12.35 9.02
CA GLN A 128 -4.67 11.71 8.45
C GLN A 128 -4.50 10.19 8.29
N ILE A 129 -3.29 9.71 7.94
CA ILE A 129 -2.98 8.28 7.86
C ILE A 129 -3.15 7.62 9.23
N PHE A 130 -2.59 8.22 10.31
CA PHE A 130 -2.66 7.64 11.64
C PHE A 130 -4.00 7.84 12.36
N SER A 131 -4.75 8.90 12.00
CA SER A 131 -6.09 9.16 12.54
C SER A 131 -7.23 8.50 11.76
N LYS A 132 -6.91 7.71 10.73
CA LYS A 132 -7.90 7.05 9.83
C LYS A 132 -8.79 8.04 9.06
N THR A 133 -8.35 9.28 8.90
CA THR A 133 -9.11 10.35 8.24
C THR A 133 -8.57 10.68 6.85
N LEU A 134 -7.69 9.84 6.30
CA LEU A 134 -7.12 10.00 4.96
C LEU A 134 -8.18 10.15 3.86
N PRO A 135 -9.35 9.48 3.88
CA PRO A 135 -10.40 9.70 2.89
C PRO A 135 -10.94 11.13 2.83
N ASN A 136 -10.77 11.92 3.87
CA ASN A 136 -11.18 13.33 3.90
C ASN A 136 -10.13 14.26 3.25
N SER A 137 -9.02 13.71 2.74
CA SER A 137 -7.97 14.48 2.10
C SER A 137 -8.34 14.82 0.65
N PRO A 138 -8.24 16.09 0.23
CA PRO A 138 -8.43 16.46 -1.17
C PRO A 138 -7.30 15.98 -2.09
N HIS A 139 -6.22 15.42 -1.50
CA HIS A 139 -5.07 14.89 -2.23
C HIS A 139 -5.20 13.40 -2.54
N VAL A 140 -6.23 12.73 -2.06
CA VAL A 140 -6.38 11.28 -2.19
C VAL A 140 -7.63 10.94 -3.01
N THR A 141 -7.47 9.98 -3.91
CA THR A 141 -8.56 9.38 -4.69
C THR A 141 -8.60 7.89 -4.38
N PHE A 142 -9.79 7.37 -4.15
CA PHE A 142 -10.06 5.94 -3.93
C PHE A 142 -10.87 5.39 -5.10
N LEU A 143 -10.48 4.23 -5.61
CA LEU A 143 -11.21 3.46 -6.61
C LEU A 143 -11.25 2.00 -6.16
N ASN A 144 -12.34 1.30 -6.47
CA ASN A 144 -12.57 -0.08 -6.05
C ASN A 144 -12.60 -0.99 -7.27
N TYR A 145 -11.75 -2.03 -7.26
CA TYR A 145 -11.67 -3.00 -8.35
C TYR A 145 -11.35 -4.40 -7.81
N SER A 146 -11.83 -5.43 -8.52
CA SER A 146 -11.43 -6.82 -8.28
C SER A 146 -10.31 -7.29 -9.22
N ASP A 147 -10.16 -6.61 -10.35
CA ASP A 147 -9.18 -6.89 -11.41
C ASP A 147 -8.94 -5.59 -12.18
N GLN A 148 -7.69 -5.17 -12.33
CA GLN A 148 -7.40 -3.94 -13.07
C GLN A 148 -5.94 -3.89 -13.54
N LYS A 149 -5.76 -3.15 -14.64
CA LYS A 149 -4.49 -2.79 -15.23
C LYS A 149 -4.22 -1.30 -15.03
N ILE A 150 -3.04 -0.98 -14.54
CA ILE A 150 -2.55 0.38 -14.34
C ILE A 150 -1.36 0.60 -15.25
N ILE A 151 -1.45 1.58 -16.15
CA ILE A 151 -0.36 1.98 -17.06
C ILE A 151 0.30 3.24 -16.50
N VAL A 152 1.62 3.23 -16.42
CA VAL A 152 2.40 4.34 -15.86
C VAL A 152 3.14 5.08 -16.98
N ASN A 153 3.18 6.41 -16.92
CA ASN A 153 3.81 7.23 -17.95
C ASN A 153 5.35 7.10 -18.02
N ARG A 154 6.00 6.49 -17.01
CA ARG A 154 7.44 6.24 -16.94
C ARG A 154 7.74 4.91 -16.23
N ILE A 155 8.96 4.45 -16.29
CA ILE A 155 9.44 3.35 -15.42
C ILE A 155 9.45 3.86 -13.98
N ILE A 156 8.90 3.06 -13.05
CA ILE A 156 8.70 3.46 -11.66
C ILE A 156 8.90 2.29 -10.72
N GLU A 157 9.39 2.58 -9.52
CA GLU A 157 9.60 1.61 -8.46
C GLU A 157 8.28 0.96 -8.02
N HIS A 158 8.36 -0.35 -7.74
CA HIS A 158 7.26 -1.20 -7.31
C HIS A 158 7.62 -1.96 -6.03
N HIS A 159 6.66 -2.06 -5.12
CA HIS A 159 6.78 -2.86 -3.91
C HIS A 159 5.59 -3.82 -3.72
N ILE A 160 5.82 -4.90 -2.99
CA ILE A 160 4.81 -5.83 -2.51
C ILE A 160 5.01 -6.01 -1.00
N ASP A 161 3.94 -5.84 -0.21
CA ASP A 161 3.91 -5.99 1.24
C ASP A 161 5.05 -5.21 1.97
N GLY A 162 5.44 -4.05 1.39
CA GLY A 162 6.49 -3.19 1.93
C GLY A 162 7.92 -3.55 1.50
N GLU A 163 8.11 -4.59 0.69
CA GLU A 163 9.41 -4.98 0.15
C GLU A 163 9.53 -4.52 -1.31
N TYR A 164 10.64 -3.85 -1.65
CA TYR A 164 10.93 -3.47 -3.04
C TYR A 164 11.13 -4.72 -3.90
N ILE A 165 10.50 -4.75 -5.06
CA ILE A 165 10.56 -5.88 -6.00
C ILE A 165 11.38 -5.50 -7.23
N ASP A 166 10.88 -4.53 -8.02
CA ASP A 166 11.45 -4.14 -9.31
C ASP A 166 10.98 -2.73 -9.72
N GLU A 167 11.22 -2.40 -11.00
CA GLU A 167 10.68 -1.21 -11.65
C GLU A 167 9.83 -1.63 -12.84
N LEU A 168 8.68 -0.98 -13.04
CA LEU A 168 7.72 -1.35 -14.07
C LEU A 168 7.07 -0.13 -14.74
N ARG A 169 6.40 -0.37 -15.87
CA ARG A 169 5.50 0.60 -16.54
C ARG A 169 4.05 0.16 -16.55
N GLU A 170 3.81 -1.08 -16.16
CA GLU A 170 2.48 -1.67 -16.17
C GLU A 170 2.33 -2.57 -14.96
N LEU A 171 1.29 -2.34 -14.17
CA LEU A 171 0.94 -3.14 -13.02
C LEU A 171 -0.44 -3.73 -13.27
N ASN A 172 -0.53 -5.04 -13.29
CA ASN A 172 -1.79 -5.77 -13.37
C ASN A 172 -2.06 -6.40 -12.01
N PHE A 173 -3.23 -6.18 -11.45
CA PHE A 173 -3.62 -6.87 -10.24
C PHE A 173 -4.98 -7.55 -10.38
N LYS A 174 -5.16 -8.59 -9.59
CA LYS A 174 -6.43 -9.31 -9.46
C LYS A 174 -6.60 -9.82 -8.05
N ILE A 175 -7.78 -9.63 -7.46
CA ILE A 175 -8.15 -10.29 -6.21
C ILE A 175 -8.41 -11.78 -6.49
N LEU A 176 -7.78 -12.60 -5.69
CA LEU A 176 -8.03 -14.04 -5.61
C LEU A 176 -8.73 -14.30 -4.27
N SER A 177 -10.04 -14.53 -4.34
CA SER A 177 -10.85 -14.67 -3.13
C SER A 177 -10.60 -16.01 -2.43
N ASN A 178 -10.63 -15.98 -1.09
CA ASN A 178 -10.58 -17.18 -0.22
C ASN A 178 -9.33 -18.06 -0.42
N GLN A 179 -8.17 -17.48 -0.72
CA GLN A 179 -6.96 -18.24 -1.03
C GLN A 179 -6.11 -18.59 0.20
N LEU A 180 -6.14 -17.75 1.23
CA LEU A 180 -5.31 -17.96 2.42
C LEU A 180 -6.19 -18.22 3.63
N LYS A 181 -5.79 -19.18 4.46
CA LYS A 181 -6.45 -19.48 5.73
C LYS A 181 -5.67 -18.89 6.89
N LEU A 182 -6.31 -18.06 7.68
CA LEU A 182 -5.75 -17.44 8.88
C LEU A 182 -6.50 -17.89 10.13
N LYS A 183 -5.77 -18.04 11.22
CA LYS A 183 -6.35 -18.18 12.57
C LYS A 183 -6.43 -16.81 13.23
N VAL A 184 -7.61 -16.39 13.65
CA VAL A 184 -7.91 -15.10 14.26
C VAL A 184 -8.67 -15.26 15.56
#